data_a314d144c4808402610ad2ba0eb4d5b2
#
_entry.id   a314d144c4808402610ad2ba0eb4d5b2
#
_cell.length_a   1.000
_cell.length_b   1.000
_cell.length_c   1.000
_cell.angle_alpha   90.00
_cell.angle_beta   90.00
_cell.angle_gamma   90.00
#
_symmetry.space_group_name_H-M   'P 1'
#
loop_
_entity.id
_entity.type
_entity.pdbx_description
1 polymer ?
#
loop_
_entity_poly.entity_id
_entity_poly.type
_entity_poly.pdbx_seq_one_letter_code
_entity_poly.pdbx_strand_id
1 'polypeptide(L)'
;MAAFGTVFVPEMVISRYEQSGWSQPKMVPVDSIRLHPGAHVLHYSSTCFEGLKAFRHADGGIYVFRMDRNVNRLQQSSELLSLPKVDGAMLSRMILDIVKHYAADVPTPPGSMYIRPTHIGTEASIGKAAAPSLESMLYVLLSPVGDYFAGGAKPLRLLLEDNARCAAHMGMVKSGGNYASALQPIMKARAAVQADQVLFCPNGDVQETGAANFLLIDGNEIITKALDSSFLHGVTRDSILTLARDRGMKVSERELTVDELLERAAKPGTEAALSGTAAVLTPVGTLIHNGKEYQVGSGEAGSTTNALRQALNDIQWGKAEDKHGWLTKVC
;
A
#
# COMPACT_ATOMS: atom_id res chain seq x y z
N MET A 1 -1.70 8.89 20.98
CA MET A 1 -2.35 8.99 19.67
C MET A 1 -3.07 7.69 19.36
N ALA A 2 -4.21 7.74 18.67
CA ALA A 2 -4.91 6.54 18.21
C ALA A 2 -4.01 5.79 17.19
N ALA A 3 -4.14 4.45 17.16
CA ALA A 3 -3.40 3.64 16.20
C ALA A 3 -3.81 4.00 14.75
N PHE A 4 -2.90 3.80 13.79
CA PHE A 4 -3.15 4.12 12.38
C PHE A 4 -4.43 3.44 11.87
N GLY A 5 -5.35 4.22 11.28
CA GLY A 5 -6.57 3.71 10.66
C GLY A 5 -7.65 3.22 11.64
N THR A 6 -7.62 3.64 12.92
CA THR A 6 -8.63 3.26 13.94
C THR A 6 -9.65 4.35 14.21
N VAL A 7 -9.43 5.56 13.72
CA VAL A 7 -10.36 6.69 13.81
C VAL A 7 -10.87 7.01 12.40
N PHE A 8 -12.17 7.16 12.26
CA PHE A 8 -12.81 7.49 10.99
C PHE A 8 -13.59 8.78 11.10
N VAL A 9 -13.77 9.47 9.98
CA VAL A 9 -14.74 10.56 9.89
C VAL A 9 -16.16 9.99 9.95
N PRO A 10 -17.19 10.79 10.33
CA PRO A 10 -18.54 10.26 10.57
C PRO A 10 -19.24 9.63 9.36
N GLU A 11 -18.88 10.04 8.13
CA GLU A 11 -19.53 9.58 6.91
C GLU A 11 -18.54 8.99 5.91
N MET A 12 -19.04 8.19 4.98
CA MET A 12 -18.34 7.66 3.81
C MET A 12 -19.15 7.95 2.55
N VAL A 13 -18.51 7.94 1.38
CA VAL A 13 -19.21 7.95 0.09
C VAL A 13 -19.40 6.52 -0.38
N ILE A 14 -20.61 6.19 -0.85
CA ILE A 14 -20.98 4.85 -1.32
C ILE A 14 -21.69 4.92 -2.67
N SER A 15 -21.42 3.95 -3.54
CA SER A 15 -22.17 3.63 -4.74
C SER A 15 -22.41 2.12 -4.82
N ARG A 16 -23.56 1.69 -5.33
CA ARG A 16 -23.92 0.28 -5.52
C ARG A 16 -24.04 -0.02 -7.00
N TYR A 17 -23.60 -1.21 -7.38
CA TYR A 17 -23.78 -1.76 -8.72
C TYR A 17 -24.85 -2.85 -8.68
N GLU A 18 -25.84 -2.70 -9.52
CA GLU A 18 -26.96 -3.63 -9.73
C GLU A 18 -27.22 -3.76 -11.24
N GLN A 19 -28.28 -4.45 -11.63
CA GLN A 19 -28.62 -4.67 -13.07
C GLN A 19 -28.66 -3.39 -13.91
N SER A 20 -29.04 -2.26 -13.31
CA SER A 20 -29.08 -0.94 -13.95
C SER A 20 -27.73 -0.22 -14.03
N GLY A 21 -26.65 -0.81 -13.49
CA GLY A 21 -25.35 -0.21 -13.40
C GLY A 21 -25.08 0.46 -12.05
N TRP A 22 -24.09 1.36 -12.00
CA TRP A 22 -23.73 2.09 -10.78
C TRP A 22 -24.77 3.13 -10.39
N SER A 23 -25.18 3.11 -9.12
CA SER A 23 -26.02 4.18 -8.56
C SER A 23 -25.22 5.48 -8.44
N GLN A 24 -25.93 6.62 -8.36
CA GLN A 24 -25.28 7.89 -8.03
C GLN A 24 -24.60 7.78 -6.65
N PRO A 25 -23.30 8.20 -6.52
CA PRO A 25 -22.64 8.25 -5.24
C PRO A 25 -23.35 9.13 -4.23
N LYS A 26 -23.41 8.68 -2.98
CA LYS A 26 -24.00 9.45 -1.87
C LYS A 26 -23.22 9.30 -0.59
N MET A 27 -23.23 10.34 0.25
CA MET A 27 -22.69 10.28 1.61
C MET A 27 -23.68 9.56 2.52
N VAL A 28 -23.14 8.71 3.38
CA VAL A 28 -23.91 7.94 4.38
C VAL A 28 -23.06 7.78 5.63
N PRO A 29 -23.65 7.55 6.82
CA PRO A 29 -22.91 7.24 8.03
C PRO A 29 -21.97 6.06 7.85
N VAL A 30 -20.78 6.13 8.46
CA VAL A 30 -19.70 5.13 8.29
C VAL A 30 -20.10 3.73 8.78
N ASP A 31 -21.04 3.63 9.69
CA ASP A 31 -21.58 2.39 10.28
C ASP A 31 -22.84 1.87 9.56
N SER A 32 -23.27 2.49 8.45
CA SER A 32 -24.53 2.18 7.78
C SER A 32 -24.49 0.98 6.84
N ILE A 33 -23.30 0.34 6.61
CA ILE A 33 -23.19 -0.83 5.73
C ILE A 33 -23.92 -2.02 6.36
N ARG A 34 -24.91 -2.53 5.62
CA ARG A 34 -25.59 -3.80 5.93
C ARG A 34 -25.33 -4.78 4.80
N LEU A 35 -24.87 -5.97 5.14
CA LEU A 35 -24.64 -7.08 4.20
C LEU A 35 -25.51 -8.27 4.60
N HIS A 36 -26.05 -8.95 3.58
CA HIS A 36 -26.67 -10.25 3.80
C HIS A 36 -25.60 -11.26 4.26
N PRO A 37 -25.88 -12.16 5.23
CA PRO A 37 -24.88 -13.16 5.65
C PRO A 37 -24.34 -14.04 4.52
N GLY A 38 -25.10 -14.27 3.47
CA GLY A 38 -24.67 -14.96 2.25
C GLY A 38 -23.97 -14.08 1.21
N ALA A 39 -23.59 -12.83 1.53
CA ALA A 39 -22.94 -11.95 0.58
C ALA A 39 -21.62 -12.58 0.09
N HIS A 40 -21.38 -12.49 -1.22
CA HIS A 40 -20.25 -13.15 -1.90
C HIS A 40 -18.88 -12.80 -1.28
N VAL A 41 -18.69 -11.56 -0.85
CA VAL A 41 -17.46 -11.12 -0.18
C VAL A 41 -17.16 -11.89 1.10
N LEU A 42 -18.17 -12.29 1.86
CA LEU A 42 -18.00 -12.99 3.15
C LEU A 42 -17.57 -14.46 2.98
N HIS A 43 -17.81 -15.05 1.82
CA HIS A 43 -17.53 -16.47 1.54
C HIS A 43 -16.36 -16.66 0.57
N TYR A 44 -16.20 -15.77 -0.41
CA TYR A 44 -15.25 -15.95 -1.52
C TYR A 44 -14.24 -14.80 -1.62
N SER A 45 -14.17 -13.92 -0.61
CA SER A 45 -13.19 -12.82 -0.54
C SER A 45 -13.18 -11.93 -1.79
N SER A 46 -14.34 -11.74 -2.44
CA SER A 46 -14.48 -10.86 -3.60
C SER A 46 -14.37 -9.40 -3.18
N THR A 47 -13.16 -8.99 -2.83
CA THR A 47 -12.87 -7.65 -2.34
C THR A 47 -11.49 -7.19 -2.77
N CYS A 48 -11.40 -5.94 -3.19
CA CYS A 48 -10.15 -5.22 -3.35
C CYS A 48 -10.27 -3.80 -2.78
N PHE A 49 -9.13 -3.21 -2.48
CA PHE A 49 -9.11 -1.90 -1.85
C PHE A 49 -7.88 -1.10 -2.27
N GLU A 50 -7.91 0.18 -1.97
CA GLU A 50 -6.79 1.08 -2.15
C GLU A 50 -6.42 1.80 -0.86
N GLY A 51 -5.23 2.40 -0.88
CA GLY A 51 -4.75 3.25 0.20
C GLY A 51 -3.92 4.38 -0.36
N LEU A 52 -4.43 5.59 -0.26
CA LEU A 52 -3.76 6.82 -0.66
C LEU A 52 -3.94 7.88 0.41
N LYS A 53 -3.32 9.03 0.25
CA LYS A 53 -3.35 10.09 1.27
C LYS A 53 -3.66 11.45 0.66
N ALA A 54 -4.40 12.27 1.40
CA ALA A 54 -4.50 13.71 1.17
C ALA A 54 -3.68 14.46 2.21
N PHE A 55 -3.08 15.56 1.78
CA PHE A 55 -2.17 16.39 2.57
C PHE A 55 -2.62 17.84 2.55
N ARG A 56 -2.48 18.52 3.69
CA ARG A 56 -2.65 19.96 3.81
C ARG A 56 -1.33 20.63 3.56
N HIS A 57 -1.31 21.58 2.63
CA HIS A 57 -0.16 22.46 2.36
C HIS A 57 -0.18 23.71 3.25
N ALA A 58 0.94 24.43 3.27
CA ALA A 58 1.10 25.62 4.10
C ALA A 58 0.15 26.78 3.71
N ASP A 59 -0.28 26.83 2.44
CA ASP A 59 -1.26 27.78 1.92
C ASP A 59 -2.72 27.41 2.29
N GLY A 60 -2.92 26.30 3.00
CA GLY A 60 -4.22 25.75 3.36
C GLY A 60 -4.84 24.84 2.31
N GLY A 61 -4.27 24.76 1.12
CA GLY A 61 -4.72 23.87 0.04
C GLY A 61 -4.65 22.38 0.43
N ILE A 62 -5.60 21.61 -0.06
CA ILE A 62 -5.63 20.16 0.15
C ILE A 62 -5.35 19.46 -1.17
N TYR A 63 -4.43 18.49 -1.12
CA TYR A 63 -3.99 17.75 -2.31
C TYR A 63 -3.96 16.26 -2.06
N VAL A 64 -4.45 15.46 -3.03
CA VAL A 64 -4.36 13.98 -3.03
C VAL A 64 -3.14 13.57 -3.85
N PHE A 65 -2.31 12.69 -3.27
CA PHE A 65 -1.09 12.22 -3.92
C PHE A 65 -1.37 11.01 -4.82
N ARG A 66 -0.99 11.10 -6.12
CA ARG A 66 -1.05 10.01 -7.13
C ARG A 66 -2.40 9.28 -7.20
N MET A 67 -3.49 10.03 -7.12
CA MET A 67 -4.85 9.49 -7.13
C MET A 67 -5.12 8.68 -8.40
N ASP A 68 -4.66 9.13 -9.55
CA ASP A 68 -4.77 8.47 -10.84
C ASP A 68 -4.25 7.02 -10.81
N ARG A 69 -3.07 6.81 -10.23
CA ARG A 69 -2.44 5.48 -10.14
C ARG A 69 -3.21 4.54 -9.22
N ASN A 70 -3.74 5.05 -8.12
CA ASN A 70 -4.55 4.27 -7.20
C ASN A 70 -5.92 3.93 -7.80
N VAL A 71 -6.56 4.86 -8.50
CA VAL A 71 -7.83 4.60 -9.24
C VAL A 71 -7.62 3.51 -10.29
N ASN A 72 -6.59 3.62 -11.12
CA ASN A 72 -6.27 2.63 -12.15
C ASN A 72 -5.99 1.24 -11.54
N ARG A 73 -5.27 1.19 -10.41
CA ARG A 73 -4.96 -0.09 -9.75
C ARG A 73 -6.19 -0.71 -9.08
N LEU A 74 -7.15 0.08 -8.56
CA LEU A 74 -8.41 -0.45 -8.08
C LEU A 74 -9.24 -1.03 -9.24
N GLN A 75 -9.27 -0.37 -10.40
CA GLN A 75 -9.93 -0.88 -11.59
C GLN A 75 -9.33 -2.23 -12.02
N GLN A 76 -8.00 -2.31 -12.12
CA GLN A 76 -7.29 -3.54 -12.44
C GLN A 76 -7.56 -4.66 -11.42
N SER A 77 -7.50 -4.35 -10.13
CA SER A 77 -7.80 -5.33 -9.07
C SER A 77 -9.24 -5.83 -9.15
N SER A 78 -10.20 -4.94 -9.44
CA SER A 78 -11.60 -5.30 -9.63
C SER A 78 -11.81 -6.22 -10.82
N GLU A 79 -11.15 -5.94 -11.94
CA GLU A 79 -11.21 -6.75 -13.17
C GLU A 79 -10.65 -8.17 -12.93
N LEU A 80 -9.46 -8.26 -12.30
CA LEU A 80 -8.82 -9.55 -11.97
C LEU A 80 -9.64 -10.39 -10.98
N LEU A 81 -10.47 -9.76 -10.14
CA LEU A 81 -11.41 -10.44 -9.26
C LEU A 81 -12.79 -10.68 -9.91
N SER A 82 -12.93 -10.37 -11.19
CA SER A 82 -14.20 -10.47 -11.92
C SER A 82 -15.35 -9.71 -11.23
N LEU A 83 -15.04 -8.62 -10.53
CA LEU A 83 -16.04 -7.72 -10.00
C LEU A 83 -16.56 -6.77 -11.09
N PRO A 84 -17.77 -6.20 -10.96
CA PRO A 84 -18.29 -5.21 -11.89
C PRO A 84 -17.29 -4.08 -12.16
N LYS A 85 -17.19 -3.65 -13.42
CA LYS A 85 -16.21 -2.64 -13.85
C LYS A 85 -16.42 -1.32 -13.11
N VAL A 86 -15.38 -0.83 -12.44
CA VAL A 86 -15.39 0.46 -11.75
C VAL A 86 -15.22 1.59 -12.77
N ASP A 87 -16.11 2.60 -12.73
CA ASP A 87 -15.90 3.86 -13.45
C ASP A 87 -14.85 4.69 -12.71
N GLY A 88 -13.67 4.86 -13.31
CA GLY A 88 -12.56 5.61 -12.72
C GLY A 88 -12.87 7.10 -12.51
N ALA A 89 -13.67 7.70 -13.37
CA ALA A 89 -14.09 9.11 -13.20
C ALA A 89 -15.06 9.25 -12.02
N MET A 90 -16.00 8.31 -11.86
CA MET A 90 -16.88 8.25 -10.69
C MET A 90 -16.08 8.07 -9.40
N LEU A 91 -15.14 7.11 -9.36
CA LEU A 91 -14.30 6.88 -8.17
C LEU A 91 -13.46 8.11 -7.83
N SER A 92 -12.86 8.77 -8.83
CA SER A 92 -12.09 10.00 -8.62
C SER A 92 -12.97 11.10 -7.99
N ARG A 93 -14.19 11.29 -8.49
CA ARG A 93 -15.15 12.24 -7.90
C ARG A 93 -15.51 11.86 -6.47
N MET A 94 -15.80 10.58 -6.19
CA MET A 94 -16.09 10.10 -4.82
C MET A 94 -14.96 10.45 -3.86
N ILE A 95 -13.71 10.26 -4.27
CA ILE A 95 -12.52 10.59 -3.45
C ILE A 95 -12.43 12.11 -3.23
N LEU A 96 -12.53 12.90 -4.30
CA LEU A 96 -12.40 14.36 -4.19
C LEU A 96 -13.53 14.97 -3.36
N ASP A 97 -14.76 14.54 -3.56
CA ASP A 97 -15.95 15.07 -2.87
C ASP A 97 -15.88 14.80 -1.36
N ILE A 98 -15.54 13.58 -0.94
CA ILE A 98 -15.45 13.29 0.50
C ILE A 98 -14.24 13.98 1.15
N VAL A 99 -13.09 14.07 0.48
CA VAL A 99 -11.94 14.81 1.01
C VAL A 99 -12.24 16.30 1.11
N LYS A 100 -12.96 16.86 0.14
CA LYS A 100 -13.41 18.26 0.16
C LYS A 100 -14.39 18.50 1.31
N HIS A 101 -15.35 17.59 1.53
CA HIS A 101 -16.33 17.69 2.61
C HIS A 101 -15.66 17.74 3.99
N TYR A 102 -14.62 16.90 4.18
CA TYR A 102 -13.83 16.83 5.42
C TYR A 102 -12.49 17.59 5.32
N ALA A 103 -12.41 18.61 4.48
CA ALA A 103 -11.17 19.36 4.30
C ALA A 103 -10.64 19.96 5.61
N ALA A 104 -11.53 20.41 6.51
CA ALA A 104 -11.16 20.94 7.82
C ALA A 104 -10.46 19.91 8.72
N ASP A 105 -10.82 18.63 8.57
CA ASP A 105 -10.31 17.52 9.37
C ASP A 105 -9.00 16.93 8.84
N VAL A 106 -8.51 17.38 7.67
CA VAL A 106 -7.20 16.95 7.13
C VAL A 106 -6.10 17.48 8.04
N PRO A 107 -5.33 16.60 8.72
CA PRO A 107 -4.29 17.03 9.65
C PRO A 107 -3.17 17.82 8.95
N THR A 108 -2.55 18.73 9.70
CA THR A 108 -1.31 19.39 9.24
C THR A 108 -0.15 18.40 9.22
N PRO A 109 0.84 18.56 8.31
CA PRO A 109 2.05 17.74 8.32
C PRO A 109 2.76 17.70 9.70
N PRO A 110 3.31 16.56 10.10
CA PRO A 110 3.46 15.31 9.34
C PRO A 110 2.19 14.43 9.25
N GLY A 111 1.08 14.85 9.82
CA GLY A 111 -0.21 14.18 9.68
C GLY A 111 -0.77 14.24 8.26
N SER A 112 -1.78 13.45 7.99
CA SER A 112 -2.45 13.36 6.69
C SER A 112 -3.85 12.76 6.84
N MET A 113 -4.68 12.87 5.82
CA MET A 113 -5.92 12.11 5.71
C MET A 113 -5.68 10.84 4.90
N TYR A 114 -5.81 9.68 5.53
CA TYR A 114 -5.76 8.40 4.84
C TYR A 114 -7.10 8.10 4.17
N ILE A 115 -7.06 7.74 2.89
CA ILE A 115 -8.22 7.48 2.05
C ILE A 115 -8.25 6.00 1.71
N ARG A 116 -9.39 5.33 1.95
CA ARG A 116 -9.57 3.89 1.74
C ARG A 116 -10.76 3.62 0.81
N PRO A 117 -10.56 3.68 -0.52
CA PRO A 117 -11.52 3.11 -1.47
C PRO A 117 -11.56 1.60 -1.30
N THR A 118 -12.77 1.02 -1.33
CA THR A 118 -12.96 -0.43 -1.20
C THR A 118 -14.10 -0.86 -2.11
N HIS A 119 -13.89 -1.94 -2.86
CA HIS A 119 -14.87 -2.56 -3.73
C HIS A 119 -15.14 -3.99 -3.27
N ILE A 120 -16.40 -4.34 -3.05
CA ILE A 120 -16.83 -5.65 -2.54
C ILE A 120 -17.98 -6.22 -3.36
N GLY A 121 -17.99 -7.54 -3.57
CA GLY A 121 -19.12 -8.28 -4.12
C GLY A 121 -20.21 -8.49 -3.08
N THR A 122 -21.42 -8.01 -3.34
CA THR A 122 -22.53 -7.99 -2.35
C THR A 122 -23.65 -8.97 -2.63
N GLU A 123 -23.66 -9.63 -3.79
CA GLU A 123 -24.70 -10.59 -4.15
C GLU A 123 -24.83 -11.69 -3.10
N ALA A 124 -26.06 -11.94 -2.65
CA ALA A 124 -26.36 -12.95 -1.64
C ALA A 124 -26.47 -14.35 -2.27
N SER A 125 -25.33 -15.02 -2.43
CA SER A 125 -25.27 -16.38 -3.02
C SER A 125 -24.07 -17.17 -2.53
N ILE A 126 -24.33 -18.19 -1.72
CA ILE A 126 -23.30 -19.17 -1.28
C ILE A 126 -23.04 -20.28 -2.30
N GLY A 127 -23.81 -20.34 -3.39
CA GLY A 127 -23.63 -21.32 -4.46
C GLY A 127 -22.74 -20.88 -5.61
N LYS A 128 -22.20 -19.65 -5.56
CA LYS A 128 -21.43 -19.03 -6.67
C LYS A 128 -19.91 -19.10 -6.49
N ALA A 129 -19.38 -20.20 -5.97
CA ALA A 129 -17.94 -20.34 -5.80
C ALA A 129 -17.13 -20.25 -7.11
N ALA A 130 -17.74 -20.57 -8.24
CA ALA A 130 -17.13 -20.53 -9.58
C ALA A 130 -17.77 -19.48 -10.50
N ALA A 131 -18.46 -18.49 -9.95
CA ALA A 131 -19.09 -17.42 -10.72
C ALA A 131 -18.92 -16.07 -10.01
N PRO A 132 -18.76 -14.96 -10.73
CA PRO A 132 -18.58 -13.64 -10.12
C PRO A 132 -19.85 -13.15 -9.43
N SER A 133 -19.66 -12.22 -8.48
CA SER A 133 -20.78 -11.43 -7.94
C SER A 133 -21.29 -10.44 -8.99
N LEU A 134 -22.56 -10.49 -9.29
CA LEU A 134 -23.21 -9.56 -10.23
C LEU A 134 -23.68 -8.26 -9.56
N GLU A 135 -23.64 -8.22 -8.23
CA GLU A 135 -23.92 -7.03 -7.42
C GLU A 135 -22.67 -6.65 -6.64
N SER A 136 -22.42 -5.36 -6.52
CA SER A 136 -21.26 -4.89 -5.76
C SER A 136 -21.49 -3.54 -5.11
N MET A 137 -20.59 -3.21 -4.21
CA MET A 137 -20.57 -1.93 -3.50
C MET A 137 -19.15 -1.34 -3.56
N LEU A 138 -19.08 -0.09 -3.99
CA LEU A 138 -17.87 0.73 -3.94
C LEU A 138 -18.06 1.80 -2.88
N TYR A 139 -17.13 1.92 -1.94
CA TYR A 139 -17.19 2.95 -0.90
C TYR A 139 -15.80 3.54 -0.61
N VAL A 140 -15.78 4.76 -0.07
CA VAL A 140 -14.55 5.47 0.29
C VAL A 140 -14.63 5.91 1.74
N LEU A 141 -13.72 5.40 2.57
CA LEU A 141 -13.55 5.78 3.98
C LEU A 141 -12.41 6.79 4.10
N LEU A 142 -12.52 7.70 5.09
CA LEU A 142 -11.44 8.59 5.49
C LEU A 142 -11.04 8.34 6.95
N SER A 143 -9.73 8.40 7.20
CA SER A 143 -9.16 8.29 8.54
C SER A 143 -8.07 9.34 8.72
N PRO A 144 -8.24 10.33 9.62
CA PRO A 144 -7.17 11.23 10.01
C PRO A 144 -6.04 10.43 10.68
N VAL A 145 -4.80 10.58 10.20
CA VAL A 145 -3.64 9.86 10.73
C VAL A 145 -2.52 10.83 11.08
N GLY A 146 -1.84 10.55 12.17
CA GLY A 146 -0.67 11.31 12.63
C GLY A 146 0.62 10.88 11.93
N ASP A 147 1.75 11.28 12.53
CA ASP A 147 3.05 10.80 12.10
C ASP A 147 3.20 9.30 12.36
N TYR A 148 3.47 8.54 11.30
CA TYR A 148 3.73 7.10 11.42
C TYR A 148 4.99 6.80 12.25
N PHE A 149 5.95 7.72 12.26
CA PHE A 149 7.22 7.61 12.96
C PHE A 149 7.34 8.54 14.18
N ALA A 150 6.25 8.87 14.84
CA ALA A 150 6.25 9.74 16.03
C ALA A 150 7.24 9.28 17.14
N GLY A 151 7.60 7.98 17.15
CA GLY A 151 8.62 7.38 18.04
C GLY A 151 10.00 7.19 17.41
N GLY A 152 10.26 7.75 16.21
CA GLY A 152 11.45 7.47 15.40
C GLY A 152 11.29 6.25 14.49
N ALA A 153 11.99 6.24 13.37
CA ALA A 153 12.00 5.10 12.43
C ALA A 153 12.94 4.00 12.96
N LYS A 154 12.39 3.06 13.71
CA LYS A 154 13.16 1.89 14.16
C LYS A 154 13.37 0.94 12.97
N PRO A 155 14.63 0.50 12.70
CA PRO A 155 14.90 -0.47 11.65
C PRO A 155 14.20 -1.81 11.92
N LEU A 156 13.60 -2.37 10.89
CA LEU A 156 12.83 -3.61 10.97
C LEU A 156 13.73 -4.84 10.88
N ARG A 157 13.23 -5.93 11.48
CA ARG A 157 13.79 -7.26 11.40
C ARG A 157 12.89 -8.10 10.47
N LEU A 158 13.41 -8.65 9.39
CA LEU A 158 12.66 -9.43 8.41
C LEU A 158 13.09 -10.89 8.42
N LEU A 159 12.14 -11.82 8.58
CA LEU A 159 12.39 -13.23 8.30
C LEU A 159 12.21 -13.47 6.78
N LEU A 160 13.21 -14.10 6.13
CA LEU A 160 13.07 -14.56 4.76
C LEU A 160 12.23 -15.86 4.76
N GLU A 161 11.19 -15.88 3.92
CA GLU A 161 10.19 -16.95 3.85
C GLU A 161 10.17 -17.55 2.44
N ASP A 162 10.44 -18.83 2.32
CA ASP A 162 10.56 -19.53 1.03
C ASP A 162 9.20 -19.76 0.33
N ASN A 163 8.10 -19.65 1.07
CA ASN A 163 6.78 -19.77 0.49
C ASN A 163 6.37 -18.48 -0.22
N ALA A 164 5.50 -18.59 -1.24
CA ALA A 164 4.87 -17.45 -1.86
C ALA A 164 3.81 -16.81 -0.94
N ARG A 165 3.68 -15.48 -0.98
CA ARG A 165 2.63 -14.76 -0.25
C ARG A 165 1.22 -15.15 -0.71
N CYS A 166 1.06 -15.40 -2.01
CA CYS A 166 -0.19 -15.75 -2.66
C CYS A 166 0.09 -16.48 -3.98
N ALA A 167 -0.96 -16.92 -4.69
CA ALA A 167 -0.80 -17.42 -6.05
C ALA A 167 -0.12 -16.37 -6.94
N ALA A 168 0.90 -16.76 -7.71
CA ALA A 168 1.77 -15.84 -8.44
C ALA A 168 1.01 -14.87 -9.37
N HIS A 169 -0.08 -15.33 -10.01
CA HIS A 169 -0.92 -14.47 -10.88
C HIS A 169 -1.83 -13.50 -10.12
N MET A 170 -1.92 -13.62 -8.79
CA MET A 170 -2.76 -12.77 -7.93
C MET A 170 -1.96 -11.76 -7.11
N GLY A 171 -0.63 -11.76 -7.17
CA GLY A 171 0.22 -10.88 -6.38
C GLY A 171 -0.02 -9.40 -6.64
N MET A 172 -0.28 -9.03 -7.89
CA MET A 172 -0.58 -7.66 -8.30
C MET A 172 -1.98 -7.15 -7.87
N VAL A 173 -2.86 -8.03 -7.39
CA VAL A 173 -4.20 -7.66 -6.92
C VAL A 173 -4.14 -7.18 -5.47
N LYS A 174 -4.66 -5.99 -5.21
CA LYS A 174 -4.74 -5.47 -3.84
C LYS A 174 -6.00 -5.98 -3.15
N SER A 175 -6.03 -7.29 -2.88
CA SER A 175 -7.16 -8.00 -2.25
C SER A 175 -6.92 -8.32 -0.79
N GLY A 176 -7.97 -8.38 0.01
CA GLY A 176 -7.90 -8.81 1.42
C GLY A 176 -7.33 -10.22 1.58
N GLY A 177 -7.59 -11.13 0.63
CA GLY A 177 -7.06 -12.49 0.64
C GLY A 177 -5.53 -12.56 0.65
N ASN A 178 -4.86 -11.69 -0.13
CA ASN A 178 -3.39 -11.61 -0.16
C ASN A 178 -2.81 -11.12 1.17
N TYR A 179 -3.53 -10.27 1.91
CA TYR A 179 -3.13 -9.84 3.26
C TYR A 179 -3.39 -10.94 4.28
N ALA A 180 -4.52 -11.61 4.19
CA ALA A 180 -4.87 -12.70 5.10
C ALA A 180 -3.87 -13.87 5.01
N SER A 181 -3.40 -14.23 3.80
CA SER A 181 -2.40 -15.29 3.61
C SER A 181 -1.05 -14.98 4.25
N ALA A 182 -0.70 -13.71 4.42
CA ALA A 182 0.55 -13.29 5.06
C ALA A 182 0.48 -13.30 6.60
N LEU A 183 -0.72 -13.32 7.22
CA LEU A 183 -0.86 -13.17 8.68
C LEU A 183 -0.20 -14.30 9.45
N GLN A 184 -0.44 -15.57 9.07
CA GLN A 184 0.13 -16.71 9.78
C GLN A 184 1.67 -16.74 9.72
N PRO A 185 2.32 -16.59 8.55
CA PRO A 185 3.77 -16.45 8.47
C PRO A 185 4.33 -15.33 9.35
N ILE A 186 3.73 -14.15 9.32
CA ILE A 186 4.16 -12.99 10.14
C ILE A 186 4.04 -13.31 11.63
N MET A 187 2.92 -13.88 12.08
CA MET A 187 2.72 -14.20 13.50
C MET A 187 3.69 -15.29 13.98
N LYS A 188 3.97 -16.30 13.14
CA LYS A 188 4.98 -17.32 13.43
C LYS A 188 6.38 -16.73 13.52
N ALA A 189 6.77 -15.87 12.57
CA ALA A 189 8.06 -15.21 12.55
C ALA A 189 8.26 -14.33 13.80
N ARG A 190 7.22 -13.58 14.19
CA ARG A 190 7.22 -12.76 15.41
C ARG A 190 7.45 -13.60 16.66
N ALA A 191 6.73 -14.70 16.79
CA ALA A 191 6.82 -15.58 17.96
C ALA A 191 8.15 -16.33 18.03
N ALA A 192 8.68 -16.81 16.89
CA ALA A 192 9.86 -17.66 16.85
C ALA A 192 11.18 -16.90 16.90
N VAL A 193 11.29 -15.77 16.19
CA VAL A 193 12.56 -15.06 15.99
C VAL A 193 12.45 -13.54 16.20
N GLN A 194 11.32 -13.05 16.73
CA GLN A 194 11.06 -11.64 16.97
C GLN A 194 11.19 -10.78 15.70
N ALA A 195 10.85 -11.35 14.53
CA ALA A 195 10.80 -10.60 13.29
C ALA A 195 9.57 -9.68 13.28
N ASP A 196 9.72 -8.47 12.75
CA ASP A 196 8.62 -7.50 12.61
C ASP A 196 7.72 -7.87 11.43
N GLN A 197 8.33 -8.41 10.34
CA GLN A 197 7.67 -8.80 9.11
C GLN A 197 8.36 -10.02 8.48
N VAL A 198 7.69 -10.58 7.48
CA VAL A 198 8.22 -11.63 6.61
C VAL A 198 8.50 -11.03 5.23
N LEU A 199 9.66 -11.33 4.66
CA LEU A 199 10.00 -11.06 3.27
C LEU A 199 9.84 -12.35 2.48
N PHE A 200 8.86 -12.40 1.60
CA PHE A 200 8.54 -13.58 0.80
C PHE A 200 9.54 -13.74 -0.36
N CYS A 201 10.18 -14.90 -0.42
CA CYS A 201 11.26 -15.21 -1.36
C CYS A 201 11.05 -16.58 -2.01
N PRO A 202 9.91 -16.86 -2.68
CA PRO A 202 9.63 -18.17 -3.25
C PRO A 202 10.73 -18.58 -4.24
N ASN A 203 11.24 -19.80 -4.09
CA ASN A 203 12.35 -20.34 -4.89
C ASN A 203 13.62 -19.44 -4.86
N GLY A 204 13.83 -18.71 -3.79
CA GLY A 204 14.97 -17.79 -3.64
C GLY A 204 14.81 -16.43 -4.32
N ASP A 205 13.67 -16.13 -4.97
CA ASP A 205 13.37 -14.84 -5.61
C ASP A 205 12.79 -13.84 -4.60
N VAL A 206 13.53 -12.80 -4.26
CA VAL A 206 13.13 -11.75 -3.31
C VAL A 206 12.00 -10.91 -3.90
N GLN A 207 10.80 -10.95 -3.28
CA GLN A 207 9.62 -10.27 -3.79
C GLN A 207 9.21 -9.08 -2.91
N GLU A 208 8.31 -9.32 -1.96
CA GLU A 208 7.78 -8.27 -1.09
C GLU A 208 7.42 -8.84 0.30
N THR A 209 7.10 -7.97 1.25
CA THR A 209 6.54 -8.37 2.55
C THR A 209 5.03 -8.55 2.48
N GLY A 210 4.37 -8.82 3.61
CA GLY A 210 2.92 -8.89 3.68
C GLY A 210 2.17 -7.64 3.21
N ALA A 211 2.80 -6.45 3.24
CA ALA A 211 2.13 -5.18 2.98
C ALA A 211 2.98 -4.09 2.31
N ALA A 212 4.25 -4.35 1.97
CA ALA A 212 5.18 -3.35 1.45
C ALA A 212 6.20 -3.97 0.49
N ASN A 213 6.60 -3.21 -0.54
CA ASN A 213 7.63 -3.65 -1.49
C ASN A 213 9.04 -3.49 -0.87
N PHE A 214 9.94 -4.38 -1.25
CA PHE A 214 11.32 -4.39 -0.76
C PHE A 214 12.26 -3.66 -1.74
N LEU A 215 13.18 -2.87 -1.20
CA LEU A 215 14.24 -2.15 -1.90
C LEU A 215 15.58 -2.44 -1.22
N LEU A 216 16.59 -2.83 -1.98
CA LEU A 216 17.98 -2.89 -1.55
C LEU A 216 18.73 -1.70 -2.16
N ILE A 217 19.50 -0.98 -1.35
CA ILE A 217 20.31 0.17 -1.76
C ILE A 217 21.78 -0.18 -1.52
N ASP A 218 22.55 -0.33 -2.60
CA ASP A 218 23.98 -0.68 -2.56
C ASP A 218 24.77 0.44 -3.25
N GLY A 219 25.37 1.30 -2.45
CA GLY A 219 26.04 2.52 -2.94
C GLY A 219 25.08 3.45 -3.68
N ASN A 220 25.32 3.69 -4.97
CA ASN A 220 24.47 4.54 -5.82
C ASN A 220 23.42 3.73 -6.64
N GLU A 221 23.15 2.49 -6.25
CA GLU A 221 22.20 1.63 -6.96
C GLU A 221 21.03 1.20 -6.06
N ILE A 222 19.80 1.35 -6.55
CA ILE A 222 18.62 0.70 -5.95
C ILE A 222 18.28 -0.54 -6.76
N ILE A 223 18.19 -1.68 -6.09
CA ILE A 223 17.80 -2.97 -6.67
C ILE A 223 16.46 -3.37 -6.09
N THR A 224 15.53 -3.74 -6.94
CA THR A 224 14.21 -4.23 -6.56
C THR A 224 13.67 -5.16 -7.64
N LYS A 225 12.74 -6.04 -7.29
CA LYS A 225 12.14 -6.94 -8.26
C LYS A 225 11.48 -6.21 -9.43
N ALA A 226 11.73 -6.68 -10.65
CA ALA A 226 11.02 -6.22 -11.84
C ALA A 226 9.51 -6.49 -11.73
N LEU A 227 8.69 -5.61 -12.30
CA LEU A 227 7.24 -5.74 -12.23
C LEU A 227 6.76 -7.00 -12.96
N ASP A 228 6.04 -7.85 -12.24
CA ASP A 228 5.35 -9.02 -12.77
C ASP A 228 4.05 -9.27 -11.99
N SER A 229 3.35 -10.37 -12.22
CA SER A 229 2.09 -10.68 -11.56
C SER A 229 2.23 -11.20 -10.11
N SER A 230 3.45 -11.47 -9.64
CA SER A 230 3.69 -12.17 -8.36
C SER A 230 3.63 -11.26 -7.13
N PHE A 231 3.68 -9.93 -7.31
CA PHE A 231 3.68 -8.97 -6.20
C PHE A 231 2.98 -7.65 -6.56
N LEU A 232 2.70 -6.83 -5.55
CA LEU A 232 1.94 -5.58 -5.75
C LEU A 232 2.80 -4.48 -6.40
N HIS A 233 2.30 -3.88 -7.48
CA HIS A 233 2.91 -2.73 -8.15
C HIS A 233 2.70 -1.47 -7.30
N GLY A 234 3.61 -1.20 -6.35
CA GLY A 234 3.47 -0.14 -5.37
C GLY A 234 3.57 1.26 -5.97
N VAL A 235 2.57 2.12 -5.71
CA VAL A 235 2.61 3.54 -6.13
C VAL A 235 3.74 4.29 -5.41
N THR A 236 3.94 4.01 -4.12
CA THR A 236 5.06 4.58 -3.37
C THR A 236 6.40 4.07 -3.90
N ARG A 237 6.51 2.77 -4.22
CA ARG A 237 7.70 2.20 -4.86
C ARG A 237 8.05 2.95 -6.14
N ASP A 238 7.10 3.10 -7.04
CA ASP A 238 7.28 3.83 -8.31
C ASP A 238 7.74 5.28 -8.08
N SER A 239 7.15 5.97 -7.11
CA SER A 239 7.54 7.34 -6.75
C SER A 239 8.97 7.41 -6.21
N ILE A 240 9.38 6.50 -5.33
CA ILE A 240 10.74 6.44 -4.78
C ILE A 240 11.76 6.14 -5.88
N LEU A 241 11.48 5.19 -6.77
CA LEU A 241 12.38 4.86 -7.88
C LEU A 241 12.51 6.03 -8.86
N THR A 242 11.46 6.78 -9.10
CA THR A 242 11.48 8.00 -9.91
C THR A 242 12.37 9.07 -9.27
N LEU A 243 12.19 9.35 -7.98
CA LEU A 243 13.01 10.32 -7.25
C LEU A 243 14.49 9.90 -7.14
N ALA A 244 14.77 8.60 -7.10
CA ALA A 244 16.12 8.09 -7.14
C ALA A 244 16.78 8.37 -8.50
N ARG A 245 16.06 8.13 -9.61
CA ARG A 245 16.53 8.48 -10.97
C ARG A 245 16.79 9.98 -11.13
N ASP A 246 15.90 10.82 -10.61
CA ASP A 246 16.06 12.30 -10.62
C ASP A 246 17.34 12.76 -9.91
N ARG A 247 17.83 11.96 -8.95
CA ARG A 247 19.07 12.19 -8.21
C ARG A 247 20.31 11.52 -8.81
N GLY A 248 20.17 10.97 -10.03
CA GLY A 248 21.26 10.30 -10.72
C GLY A 248 21.63 8.93 -10.15
N MET A 249 20.76 8.32 -9.33
CA MET A 249 20.97 6.96 -8.88
C MET A 249 20.62 5.95 -9.98
N LYS A 250 21.35 4.86 -10.05
CA LYS A 250 21.02 3.71 -10.87
C LYS A 250 19.84 2.96 -10.24
N VAL A 251 18.80 2.67 -11.01
CA VAL A 251 17.66 1.87 -10.58
C VAL A 251 17.61 0.60 -11.40
N SER A 252 17.84 -0.54 -10.76
CA SER A 252 17.85 -1.87 -11.36
C SER A 252 16.59 -2.63 -10.93
N GLU A 253 15.60 -2.64 -11.83
CA GLU A 253 14.39 -3.44 -11.67
C GLU A 253 14.65 -4.82 -12.29
N ARG A 254 14.98 -5.79 -11.46
CA ARG A 254 15.38 -7.14 -11.89
C ARG A 254 15.14 -8.17 -10.79
N GLU A 255 15.34 -9.43 -11.12
CA GLU A 255 15.42 -10.49 -10.10
C GLU A 255 16.57 -10.20 -9.12
N LEU A 256 16.31 -10.47 -7.85
CA LEU A 256 17.27 -10.43 -6.75
C LEU A 256 17.15 -11.75 -6.00
N THR A 257 18.20 -12.55 -6.00
CA THR A 257 18.19 -13.81 -5.27
C THR A 257 18.47 -13.61 -3.78
N VAL A 258 18.03 -14.55 -2.94
CA VAL A 258 18.33 -14.53 -1.49
C VAL A 258 19.84 -14.52 -1.26
N ASP A 259 20.63 -15.31 -1.99
CA ASP A 259 22.08 -15.36 -1.84
C ASP A 259 22.72 -14.01 -2.17
N GLU A 260 22.34 -13.39 -3.30
CA GLU A 260 22.80 -12.04 -3.65
C GLU A 260 22.39 -10.99 -2.61
N LEU A 261 21.12 -11.07 -2.12
CA LEU A 261 20.64 -10.18 -1.07
C LEU A 261 21.52 -10.26 0.18
N LEU A 262 21.78 -11.47 0.68
CA LEU A 262 22.56 -11.68 1.90
C LEU A 262 24.04 -11.26 1.73
N GLU A 263 24.64 -11.55 0.56
CA GLU A 263 26.01 -11.10 0.24
C GLU A 263 26.11 -9.57 0.23
N ARG A 264 25.16 -8.89 -0.42
CA ARG A 264 25.16 -7.42 -0.52
C ARG A 264 24.82 -6.77 0.81
N ALA A 265 23.83 -7.30 1.55
CA ALA A 265 23.42 -6.75 2.83
C ALA A 265 24.57 -6.65 3.84
N ALA A 266 25.54 -7.57 3.81
CA ALA A 266 26.68 -7.58 4.67
C ALA A 266 27.73 -6.49 4.36
N LYS A 267 27.63 -5.80 3.21
CA LYS A 267 28.61 -4.78 2.80
C LYS A 267 28.40 -3.49 3.59
N PRO A 268 29.50 -2.82 4.03
CA PRO A 268 29.38 -1.50 4.63
C PRO A 268 28.68 -0.50 3.72
N GLY A 269 27.77 0.29 4.27
CA GLY A 269 27.04 1.33 3.53
C GLY A 269 25.84 0.82 2.73
N THR A 270 25.58 -0.49 2.70
CA THR A 270 24.34 -1.03 2.15
C THR A 270 23.16 -0.67 3.06
N GLU A 271 22.03 -0.33 2.46
CA GLU A 271 20.76 -0.06 3.13
C GLU A 271 19.68 -0.95 2.56
N ALA A 272 18.65 -1.24 3.33
CA ALA A 272 17.42 -1.85 2.82
C ALA A 272 16.20 -1.13 3.40
N ALA A 273 15.13 -1.09 2.62
CA ALA A 273 13.91 -0.41 3.02
C ALA A 273 12.66 -1.09 2.48
N LEU A 274 11.55 -0.90 3.20
CA LEU A 274 10.21 -1.26 2.77
C LEU A 274 9.47 -0.01 2.32
N SER A 275 8.85 -0.05 1.13
CA SER A 275 8.05 1.07 0.61
C SER A 275 6.55 0.80 0.66
N GLY A 276 5.78 1.77 1.17
CA GLY A 276 4.33 1.68 1.26
C GLY A 276 3.67 3.01 1.64
N THR A 277 2.38 3.17 1.35
CA THR A 277 1.65 4.43 1.56
C THR A 277 1.66 4.90 3.02
N ALA A 278 1.60 3.98 3.99
CA ALA A 278 1.51 4.36 5.41
C ALA A 278 2.79 5.05 5.90
N ALA A 279 3.94 4.43 5.63
CA ALA A 279 5.24 4.78 6.19
C ALA A 279 6.21 5.42 5.19
N VAL A 280 5.82 5.52 3.91
CA VAL A 280 6.68 5.96 2.78
C VAL A 280 7.85 5.01 2.59
N LEU A 281 8.91 5.13 3.40
CA LEU A 281 10.04 4.20 3.50
C LEU A 281 10.31 3.86 4.96
N THR A 282 10.38 2.57 5.27
CA THR A 282 10.77 2.05 6.58
C THR A 282 12.11 1.33 6.44
N PRO A 283 13.15 1.68 7.22
CA PRO A 283 14.45 1.02 7.14
C PRO A 283 14.35 -0.44 7.61
N VAL A 284 15.20 -1.30 7.03
CA VAL A 284 15.41 -2.68 7.44
C VAL A 284 16.84 -2.82 7.96
N GLY A 285 16.99 -3.24 9.21
CA GLY A 285 18.30 -3.39 9.87
C GLY A 285 18.80 -4.82 9.96
N THR A 286 17.88 -5.81 9.91
CA THR A 286 18.25 -7.22 10.07
C THR A 286 17.44 -8.10 9.13
N LEU A 287 18.11 -9.02 8.46
CA LEU A 287 17.53 -10.14 7.74
C LEU A 287 17.77 -11.42 8.52
N ILE A 288 16.77 -12.30 8.59
CA ILE A 288 16.87 -13.58 9.30
C ILE A 288 16.63 -14.69 8.27
N HIS A 289 17.59 -15.61 8.14
CA HIS A 289 17.49 -16.72 7.19
C HIS A 289 18.13 -17.97 7.76
N ASN A 290 17.45 -19.11 7.71
CA ASN A 290 17.94 -20.39 8.21
C ASN A 290 18.49 -20.33 9.65
N GLY A 291 17.79 -19.62 10.54
CA GLY A 291 18.17 -19.46 11.95
C GLY A 291 19.35 -18.55 12.20
N LYS A 292 19.88 -17.85 11.18
CA LYS A 292 20.97 -16.89 11.29
C LYS A 292 20.47 -15.48 11.06
N GLU A 293 21.06 -14.51 11.75
CA GLU A 293 20.84 -13.10 11.56
C GLU A 293 21.93 -12.48 10.69
N TYR A 294 21.52 -11.65 9.75
CA TYR A 294 22.39 -10.89 8.86
C TYR A 294 22.07 -9.41 9.04
N GLN A 295 23.04 -8.66 9.53
CA GLN A 295 22.89 -7.21 9.66
C GLN A 295 22.97 -6.56 8.28
N VAL A 296 22.07 -5.60 8.00
CA VAL A 296 22.10 -4.80 6.78
C VAL A 296 22.94 -3.56 7.02
N GLY A 297 24.11 -3.50 6.38
CA GLY A 297 25.06 -2.40 6.55
C GLY A 297 25.38 -2.12 8.03
N SER A 298 25.00 -0.94 8.53
CA SER A 298 25.17 -0.56 9.95
C SER A 298 24.08 -1.11 10.88
N GLY A 299 23.02 -1.70 10.35
CA GLY A 299 21.81 -2.07 11.11
C GLY A 299 20.87 -0.91 11.40
N GLU A 300 21.24 0.32 11.06
CA GLU A 300 20.49 1.54 11.32
C GLU A 300 19.82 2.10 10.06
N ALA A 301 18.97 3.13 10.23
CA ALA A 301 18.35 3.82 9.10
C ALA A 301 19.41 4.55 8.25
N GLY A 302 19.60 4.14 7.02
CA GLY A 302 20.61 4.69 6.13
C GLY A 302 20.28 6.10 5.65
N SER A 303 21.33 6.82 5.21
CA SER A 303 21.22 8.20 4.74
C SER A 303 20.40 8.33 3.46
N THR A 304 20.54 7.37 2.53
CA THR A 304 19.81 7.36 1.26
C THR A 304 18.34 7.09 1.48
N THR A 305 18.00 6.11 2.33
CA THR A 305 16.61 5.83 2.74
C THR A 305 15.94 7.07 3.34
N ASN A 306 16.63 7.75 4.25
CA ASN A 306 16.13 8.97 4.88
C ASN A 306 15.96 10.11 3.88
N ALA A 307 16.93 10.32 2.98
CA ALA A 307 16.90 11.38 1.98
C ALA A 307 15.78 11.17 0.94
N LEU A 308 15.52 9.95 0.49
CA LEU A 308 14.43 9.61 -0.43
C LEU A 308 13.06 9.75 0.25
N ARG A 309 12.94 9.29 1.51
CA ARG A 309 11.73 9.48 2.30
C ARG A 309 11.40 10.95 2.48
N GLN A 310 12.39 11.77 2.86
CA GLN A 310 12.19 13.20 3.05
C GLN A 310 11.79 13.90 1.76
N ALA A 311 12.43 13.55 0.63
CA ALA A 311 12.10 14.13 -0.67
C ALA A 311 10.65 13.86 -1.08
N LEU A 312 10.16 12.63 -0.87
CA LEU A 312 8.76 12.32 -1.17
C LEU A 312 7.82 13.05 -0.22
N ASN A 313 8.14 13.11 1.06
CA ASN A 313 7.37 13.88 2.05
C ASN A 313 7.32 15.39 1.69
N ASP A 314 8.43 15.96 1.25
CA ASP A 314 8.48 17.40 0.91
C ASP A 314 7.56 17.73 -0.28
N ILE A 315 7.47 16.85 -1.28
CA ILE A 315 6.48 16.98 -2.37
C ILE A 315 5.06 16.85 -1.80
N GLN A 316 4.79 15.81 -1.02
CA GLN A 316 3.48 15.56 -0.43
C GLN A 316 2.98 16.70 0.46
N TRP A 317 3.90 17.37 1.15
CA TRP A 317 3.59 18.50 2.06
C TRP A 317 3.65 19.88 1.38
N GLY A 318 3.91 19.93 0.06
CA GLY A 318 4.04 21.17 -0.68
C GLY A 318 5.27 22.01 -0.31
N LYS A 319 6.32 21.38 0.22
CA LYS A 319 7.62 22.00 0.56
C LYS A 319 8.60 21.96 -0.61
N ALA A 320 8.39 21.03 -1.56
CA ALA A 320 9.15 20.92 -2.79
C ALA A 320 8.21 20.94 -3.99
N GLU A 321 8.77 21.36 -5.14
CA GLU A 321 8.06 21.39 -6.42
C GLU A 321 7.63 19.98 -6.85
N ASP A 322 6.38 19.85 -7.29
CA ASP A 322 5.84 18.65 -7.91
C ASP A 322 6.15 18.59 -9.41
N LYS A 323 7.38 18.26 -9.77
CA LYS A 323 7.85 18.16 -11.17
C LYS A 323 7.15 17.10 -11.99
N HIS A 324 6.52 16.15 -11.33
CA HIS A 324 5.91 14.98 -11.97
C HIS A 324 4.38 15.08 -12.08
N GLY A 325 3.76 16.13 -11.54
CA GLY A 325 2.31 16.29 -11.55
C GLY A 325 1.58 15.21 -10.71
N TRP A 326 2.16 14.84 -9.56
CA TRP A 326 1.62 13.80 -8.69
C TRP A 326 0.49 14.26 -7.77
N LEU A 327 0.34 15.58 -7.62
CA LEU A 327 -0.61 16.19 -6.70
C LEU A 327 -1.89 16.60 -7.43
N THR A 328 -3.02 16.07 -7.00
CA THR A 328 -4.34 16.50 -7.46
C THR A 328 -4.95 17.44 -6.43
N LYS A 329 -5.20 18.69 -6.81
CA LYS A 329 -5.82 19.68 -5.92
C LYS A 329 -7.27 19.31 -5.65
N VAL A 330 -7.67 19.39 -4.37
CA VAL A 330 -9.06 19.18 -3.91
C VAL A 330 -9.76 20.52 -3.73
N CYS A 331 -9.14 21.44 -3.02
CA CYS A 331 -9.64 22.80 -2.77
C CYS A 331 -8.49 23.74 -2.37
#